data_480f7c92abd8e6b2d40b28e6bbe4f420
#
_entry.id   480f7c92abd8e6b2d40b28e6bbe4f420
#
_cell.length_a   1.000
_cell.length_b   1.000
_cell.length_c   1.000
_cell.angle_alpha   90.00
_cell.angle_beta   90.00
_cell.angle_gamma   90.00
#
_symmetry.space_group_name_H-M   'P 1'
#
loop_
_entity.id
_entity.type
_entity.pdbx_description
1 polymer ?
#
loop_
_entity_poly.entity_id
_entity_poly.type
_entity_poly.pdbx_seq_one_letter_code
_entity_poly.pdbx_strand_id
1 'polypeptide(L)'
;MDVFLDLFKNVSSFDLSYLVITILSLIRCTKKGFVLSILSASKWILAYVITLILFPKVKPFVNDIIDNEYVLDIILGVSIFTIIIFIILFTNKAVSKAITYTGLGSLDKTFGFIFGFIWAYIIAVCVFTTVDIVYNHDKWPIKQKGSLTYEWVENGSNYLIKVFPDKEQYEDTKDKVQEL
;
A
#
# COMPACT_ATOMS: atom_id res chain seq x y z
N MET A 1 -21.57 -16.25 -29.05
CA MET A 1 -21.97 -16.00 -27.66
C MET A 1 -21.50 -17.13 -26.76
N ASP A 2 -21.45 -18.36 -27.27
CA ASP A 2 -21.07 -19.56 -26.50
C ASP A 2 -19.58 -19.61 -26.08
N VAL A 3 -18.67 -19.08 -26.91
CA VAL A 3 -17.23 -18.99 -26.60
C VAL A 3 -16.97 -18.09 -25.39
N PHE A 4 -17.74 -17.00 -25.26
CA PHE A 4 -17.66 -16.10 -24.08
C PHE A 4 -18.17 -16.78 -22.81
N LEU A 5 -19.25 -17.55 -22.92
CA LEU A 5 -19.84 -18.29 -21.79
C LEU A 5 -18.92 -19.43 -21.32
N ASP A 6 -18.23 -20.10 -22.25
CA ASP A 6 -17.26 -21.16 -21.91
C ASP A 6 -15.97 -20.60 -21.27
N LEU A 7 -15.51 -19.40 -21.67
CA LEU A 7 -14.44 -18.70 -20.99
C LEU A 7 -14.80 -18.37 -19.53
N PHE A 8 -16.03 -17.92 -19.29
CA PHE A 8 -16.49 -17.61 -17.92
C PHE A 8 -16.72 -18.85 -17.05
N LYS A 9 -17.05 -20.01 -17.64
CA LYS A 9 -17.20 -21.27 -16.89
C LYS A 9 -15.88 -21.84 -16.37
N ASN A 10 -14.77 -21.55 -17.05
CA ASN A 10 -13.44 -22.03 -16.69
C ASN A 10 -12.61 -21.02 -15.85
N VAL A 11 -13.11 -19.79 -15.67
CA VAL A 11 -12.41 -18.78 -14.85
C VAL A 11 -12.63 -19.10 -13.38
N SER A 12 -11.52 -19.24 -12.65
CA SER A 12 -11.56 -19.40 -11.20
C SER A 12 -12.19 -18.16 -10.53
N SER A 13 -12.92 -18.38 -9.43
CA SER A 13 -13.43 -17.26 -8.62
C SER A 13 -12.32 -16.34 -8.14
N PHE A 14 -11.09 -16.86 -7.98
CA PHE A 14 -9.92 -16.08 -7.66
C PHE A 14 -9.52 -15.15 -8.82
N ASP A 15 -9.44 -15.67 -10.06
CA ASP A 15 -9.13 -14.87 -11.24
C ASP A 15 -10.16 -13.76 -11.47
N LEU A 16 -11.44 -14.04 -11.20
CA LEU A 16 -12.51 -13.04 -11.29
C LEU A 16 -12.28 -11.91 -10.28
N SER A 17 -11.93 -12.24 -9.04
CA SER A 17 -11.63 -11.25 -8.00
C SER A 17 -10.41 -10.41 -8.37
N TYR A 18 -9.35 -11.06 -8.87
CA TYR A 18 -8.14 -10.37 -9.35
C TYR A 18 -8.45 -9.44 -10.53
N LEU A 19 -9.29 -9.89 -11.47
CA LEU A 19 -9.71 -9.09 -12.62
C LEU A 19 -10.49 -7.84 -12.18
N VAL A 20 -11.39 -7.97 -11.20
CA VAL A 20 -12.12 -6.81 -10.63
C VAL A 20 -11.16 -5.82 -9.99
N ILE A 21 -10.21 -6.28 -9.18
CA ILE A 21 -9.17 -5.42 -8.57
C ILE A 21 -8.36 -4.72 -9.65
N THR A 22 -7.98 -5.45 -10.71
CA THR A 22 -7.19 -4.91 -11.83
C THR A 22 -7.96 -3.83 -12.57
N ILE A 23 -9.21 -4.06 -12.94
CA ILE A 23 -10.05 -3.07 -13.64
C ILE A 23 -10.21 -1.80 -12.79
N LEU A 24 -10.53 -1.94 -11.51
CA LEU A 24 -10.69 -0.80 -10.60
C LEU A 24 -9.38 -0.01 -10.45
N SER A 25 -8.26 -0.71 -10.35
CA SER A 25 -6.94 -0.10 -10.27
C SER A 25 -6.58 0.66 -11.54
N LEU A 26 -6.80 0.05 -12.72
CA LEU A 26 -6.56 0.68 -14.02
C LEU A 26 -7.38 1.96 -14.18
N ILE A 27 -8.68 1.91 -13.93
CA ILE A 27 -9.57 3.07 -14.02
C ILE A 27 -9.08 4.19 -13.08
N ARG A 28 -8.72 3.85 -11.85
CA ARG A 28 -8.28 4.82 -10.85
C ARG A 28 -6.94 5.46 -11.22
N CYS A 29 -5.96 4.64 -11.61
CA CYS A 29 -4.61 5.11 -11.96
C CYS A 29 -4.60 5.89 -13.27
N THR A 30 -5.38 5.48 -14.28
CA THR A 30 -5.52 6.22 -15.54
C THR A 30 -6.20 7.58 -15.33
N LYS A 31 -7.24 7.64 -14.48
CA LYS A 31 -7.92 8.91 -14.17
C LYS A 31 -7.04 9.88 -13.41
N LYS A 32 -6.23 9.39 -12.47
CA LYS A 32 -5.31 10.22 -11.67
C LYS A 32 -4.04 10.60 -12.42
N GLY A 33 -3.58 9.74 -13.33
CA GLY A 33 -2.25 9.79 -13.92
C GLY A 33 -1.20 9.08 -13.06
N PHE A 34 -0.04 8.87 -13.64
CA PHE A 34 1.08 8.14 -13.05
C PHE A 34 1.65 8.81 -11.80
N VAL A 35 2.00 10.10 -11.93
CA VAL A 35 2.64 10.86 -10.84
C VAL A 35 1.74 10.92 -9.61
N LEU A 36 0.45 11.23 -9.81
CA LEU A 36 -0.49 11.29 -8.69
C LEU A 36 -0.81 9.91 -8.10
N SER A 37 -0.75 8.87 -8.91
CA SER A 37 -0.94 7.50 -8.43
C SER A 37 0.20 7.05 -7.54
N ILE A 38 1.46 7.32 -7.93
CA ILE A 38 2.64 7.05 -7.08
C ILE A 38 2.58 7.86 -5.79
N LEU A 39 2.34 9.17 -5.87
CA LEU A 39 2.22 10.02 -4.68
C LEU A 39 1.10 9.54 -3.74
N SER A 40 -0.04 9.11 -4.32
CA SER A 40 -1.14 8.57 -3.52
C SER A 40 -0.81 7.23 -2.88
N ALA A 41 -0.01 6.39 -3.53
CA ALA A 41 0.45 5.12 -3.01
C ALA A 41 1.48 5.31 -1.89
N SER A 42 2.43 6.21 -2.12
CA SER A 42 3.57 6.44 -1.22
C SER A 42 3.25 7.34 -0.03
N LYS A 43 2.11 8.03 -0.03
CA LYS A 43 1.79 9.07 0.98
C LYS A 43 1.97 8.61 2.43
N TRP A 44 1.57 7.38 2.74
CA TRP A 44 1.66 6.84 4.10
C TRP A 44 3.09 6.58 4.52
N ILE A 45 3.89 6.02 3.60
CA ILE A 45 5.32 5.75 3.82
C ILE A 45 6.07 7.08 3.95
N LEU A 46 5.81 8.04 3.05
CA LEU A 46 6.42 9.37 3.10
C LEU A 46 6.07 10.10 4.39
N ALA A 47 4.79 10.06 4.80
CA ALA A 47 4.37 10.67 6.05
C ALA A 47 5.09 10.05 7.25
N TYR A 48 5.20 8.73 7.29
CA TYR A 48 5.90 8.02 8.35
C TYR A 48 7.39 8.39 8.41
N VAL A 49 8.09 8.30 7.28
CA VAL A 49 9.53 8.62 7.22
C VAL A 49 9.80 10.08 7.61
N ILE A 50 9.01 11.02 7.10
CA ILE A 50 9.16 12.43 7.45
C ILE A 50 8.87 12.65 8.94
N THR A 51 7.86 11.97 9.49
CA THR A 51 7.56 12.04 10.93
C THR A 51 8.74 11.59 11.77
N LEU A 52 9.37 10.45 11.42
CA LEU A 52 10.57 9.97 12.13
C LEU A 52 11.73 10.98 12.12
N ILE A 53 11.90 11.71 11.01
CA ILE A 53 12.96 12.73 10.88
C ILE A 53 12.63 14.01 11.67
N LEU A 54 11.35 14.41 11.67
CA LEU A 54 10.92 15.65 12.34
C LEU A 54 10.74 15.46 13.85
N PHE A 55 10.30 14.30 14.28
CA PHE A 55 10.01 14.01 15.68
C PHE A 55 11.12 14.43 16.63
N PRO A 56 12.39 13.96 16.48
CA PRO A 56 13.48 14.35 17.38
C PRO A 56 13.85 15.83 17.30
N LYS A 57 13.50 16.50 16.20
CA LYS A 57 13.76 17.96 16.04
C LYS A 57 12.70 18.81 16.73
N VAL A 58 11.46 18.34 16.77
CA VAL A 58 10.32 19.07 17.35
C VAL A 58 10.17 18.79 18.84
N LYS A 59 10.51 17.58 19.29
CA LYS A 59 10.39 17.16 20.70
C LYS A 59 11.00 18.16 21.70
N PRO A 60 12.23 18.72 21.49
CA PRO A 60 12.83 19.65 22.44
C PRO A 60 12.03 20.95 22.65
N PHE A 61 11.20 21.35 21.67
CA PHE A 61 10.42 22.59 21.76
C PHE A 61 9.10 22.43 22.53
N VAL A 62 8.71 21.17 22.79
CA VAL A 62 7.41 20.86 23.42
C VAL A 62 7.53 20.06 24.71
N ASN A 63 8.74 19.73 25.14
CA ASN A 63 8.98 18.93 26.35
C ASN A 63 8.34 19.51 27.62
N ASP A 64 8.23 20.84 27.69
CA ASP A 64 7.70 21.51 28.89
C ASP A 64 6.18 21.66 28.89
N ILE A 65 5.47 21.14 27.85
CA ILE A 65 4.02 21.30 27.71
C ILE A 65 3.27 20.20 28.46
N ILE A 66 3.81 19.01 28.55
CA ILE A 66 3.16 17.83 29.15
C ILE A 66 4.16 17.13 30.06
N ASP A 67 3.84 17.01 31.36
CA ASP A 67 4.70 16.38 32.35
C ASP A 67 4.94 14.89 32.10
N ASN A 68 4.01 14.22 31.41
CA ASN A 68 4.15 12.81 31.08
C ASN A 68 4.81 12.63 29.71
N GLU A 69 6.07 12.26 29.69
CA GLU A 69 6.86 12.07 28.47
C GLU A 69 6.24 11.08 27.48
N TYR A 70 5.65 9.99 27.97
CA TYR A 70 5.02 8.98 27.13
C TYR A 70 3.77 9.53 26.39
N VAL A 71 2.95 10.30 27.11
CA VAL A 71 1.77 10.96 26.54
C VAL A 71 2.19 12.04 25.53
N LEU A 72 3.23 12.80 25.84
CA LEU A 72 3.82 13.79 24.97
C LEU A 72 4.26 13.15 23.63
N ASP A 73 5.00 12.05 23.70
CA ASP A 73 5.54 11.38 22.52
C ASP A 73 4.44 10.85 21.59
N ILE A 74 3.38 10.27 22.15
CA ILE A 74 2.23 9.80 21.35
C ILE A 74 1.52 10.98 20.68
N ILE A 75 1.18 12.01 21.44
CA ILE A 75 0.45 13.18 20.92
C ILE A 75 1.28 13.89 19.86
N LEU A 76 2.58 14.08 20.12
CA LEU A 76 3.50 14.73 19.19
C LEU A 76 3.63 13.93 17.89
N GLY A 77 3.86 12.61 17.99
CA GLY A 77 3.99 11.74 16.84
C GLY A 77 2.75 11.72 15.96
N VAL A 78 1.56 11.58 16.57
CA VAL A 78 0.28 11.61 15.85
C VAL A 78 0.02 12.98 15.22
N SER A 79 0.34 14.06 15.90
CA SER A 79 0.16 15.43 15.39
C SER A 79 1.05 15.70 14.19
N ILE A 80 2.35 15.40 14.28
CA ILE A 80 3.29 15.58 13.17
C ILE A 80 2.84 14.74 11.96
N PHE A 81 2.53 13.46 12.19
CA PHE A 81 2.07 12.56 11.13
C PHE A 81 0.83 13.08 10.40
N THR A 82 -0.15 13.57 11.16
CA THR A 82 -1.39 14.12 10.62
C THR A 82 -1.13 15.38 9.79
N ILE A 83 -0.31 16.30 10.29
CA ILE A 83 0.07 17.52 9.57
C ILE A 83 0.77 17.18 8.25
N ILE A 84 1.70 16.23 8.26
CA ILE A 84 2.43 15.82 7.05
C ILE A 84 1.49 15.20 6.03
N ILE A 85 0.52 14.37 6.44
CA ILE A 85 -0.50 13.83 5.52
C ILE A 85 -1.27 14.97 4.84
N PHE A 86 -1.68 16.00 5.59
CA PHE A 86 -2.36 17.15 5.01
C PHE A 86 -1.49 17.90 4.01
N ILE A 87 -0.21 18.11 4.31
CA ILE A 87 0.75 18.74 3.39
C ILE A 87 0.87 17.93 2.10
N ILE A 88 1.01 16.59 2.20
CA ILE A 88 1.10 15.71 1.03
C ILE A 88 -0.19 15.77 0.20
N LEU A 89 -1.36 15.79 0.82
CA LEU A 89 -2.65 15.91 0.11
C LEU A 89 -2.77 17.25 -0.61
N PHE A 90 -2.31 18.34 0.01
CA PHE A 90 -2.30 19.65 -0.62
C PHE A 90 -1.33 19.71 -1.80
N THR A 91 -0.13 19.13 -1.64
CA THR A 91 0.88 19.01 -2.70
C THR A 91 0.34 18.22 -3.88
N ASN A 92 -0.35 17.11 -3.65
CA ASN A 92 -0.99 16.33 -4.71
C ASN A 92 -1.95 17.16 -5.56
N LYS A 93 -2.69 18.08 -4.95
CA LYS A 93 -3.61 18.98 -5.66
C LYS A 93 -2.85 20.01 -6.52
N ALA A 94 -1.74 20.52 -6.01
CA ALA A 94 -0.88 21.45 -6.75
C ALA A 94 -0.20 20.77 -7.95
N VAL A 95 0.36 19.56 -7.73
CA VAL A 95 1.00 18.75 -8.79
C VAL A 95 -0.01 18.38 -9.89
N SER A 96 -1.24 18.02 -9.54
CA SER A 96 -2.30 17.72 -10.51
C SER A 96 -2.56 18.89 -11.45
N LYS A 97 -2.62 20.10 -10.92
CA LYS A 97 -2.77 21.30 -11.74
C LYS A 97 -1.56 21.52 -12.65
N ALA A 98 -0.35 21.39 -12.12
CA ALA A 98 0.88 21.57 -12.90
C ALA A 98 0.95 20.63 -14.11
N ILE A 99 0.66 19.34 -13.93
CA ILE A 99 0.65 18.34 -15.03
C ILE A 99 -0.37 18.69 -16.11
N THR A 100 -1.54 19.22 -15.72
CA THR A 100 -2.56 19.63 -16.67
C THR A 100 -2.09 20.83 -17.51
N TYR A 101 -1.38 21.78 -16.91
CA TYR A 101 -0.85 22.96 -17.61
C TYR A 101 0.31 22.66 -18.56
N THR A 102 1.13 21.65 -18.28
CA THR A 102 2.31 21.30 -19.09
C THR A 102 1.97 20.52 -20.36
N GLY A 103 0.72 20.14 -20.59
CA GLY A 103 0.31 19.32 -21.74
C GLY A 103 0.74 17.85 -21.65
N LEU A 104 1.47 17.45 -20.60
CA LEU A 104 1.94 16.09 -20.37
C LEU A 104 0.85 15.15 -19.84
N GLY A 105 -0.36 15.65 -19.65
CA GLY A 105 -1.46 14.90 -19.05
C GLY A 105 -1.87 13.63 -19.81
N SER A 106 -1.66 13.59 -21.14
CA SER A 106 -1.92 12.37 -21.92
C SER A 106 -0.87 11.29 -21.66
N LEU A 107 0.40 11.65 -21.64
CA LEU A 107 1.50 10.73 -21.32
C LEU A 107 1.40 10.23 -19.87
N ASP A 108 1.12 11.13 -18.95
CA ASP A 108 0.93 10.79 -17.53
C ASP A 108 -0.22 9.78 -17.34
N LYS A 109 -1.32 9.92 -18.07
CA LYS A 109 -2.43 8.95 -18.04
C LYS A 109 -2.04 7.59 -18.63
N THR A 110 -1.25 7.58 -19.71
CA THR A 110 -0.77 6.32 -20.31
C THR A 110 0.15 5.57 -19.35
N PHE A 111 1.10 6.27 -18.73
CA PHE A 111 1.94 5.67 -17.68
C PHE A 111 1.12 5.29 -16.45
N GLY A 112 0.08 6.06 -16.12
CA GLY A 112 -0.89 5.72 -15.06
C GLY A 112 -1.62 4.40 -15.33
N PHE A 113 -1.99 4.15 -16.59
CA PHE A 113 -2.57 2.87 -16.99
C PHE A 113 -1.61 1.70 -16.76
N ILE A 114 -0.35 1.81 -17.20
CA ILE A 114 0.68 0.78 -16.98
C ILE A 114 0.90 0.56 -15.48
N PHE A 115 1.03 1.64 -14.72
CA PHE A 115 1.19 1.58 -13.28
C PHE A 115 0.01 0.92 -12.57
N GLY A 116 -1.20 1.05 -13.15
CA GLY A 116 -2.41 0.42 -12.64
C GLY A 116 -2.32 -1.11 -12.55
N PHE A 117 -1.61 -1.78 -13.46
CA PHE A 117 -1.36 -3.22 -13.40
C PHE A 117 -0.45 -3.57 -12.22
N ILE A 118 0.65 -2.83 -12.05
CA ILE A 118 1.59 -3.04 -10.95
C ILE A 118 0.87 -2.84 -9.61
N TRP A 119 0.09 -1.78 -9.52
CA TRP A 119 -0.65 -1.45 -8.30
C TRP A 119 -1.74 -2.48 -7.98
N ALA A 120 -2.43 -3.01 -8.99
CA ALA A 120 -3.39 -4.09 -8.84
C ALA A 120 -2.73 -5.35 -8.25
N TYR A 121 -1.55 -5.72 -8.76
CA TYR A 121 -0.79 -6.85 -8.25
C TYR A 121 -0.40 -6.64 -6.78
N ILE A 122 0.14 -5.47 -6.43
CA ILE A 122 0.51 -5.15 -5.04
C ILE A 122 -0.71 -5.26 -4.11
N ILE A 123 -1.86 -4.68 -4.51
CA ILE A 123 -3.11 -4.78 -3.71
C ILE A 123 -3.53 -6.24 -3.56
N ALA A 124 -3.52 -7.03 -4.64
CA ALA A 124 -3.92 -8.42 -4.61
C ALA A 124 -3.04 -9.24 -3.67
N VAL A 125 -1.71 -9.06 -3.76
CA VAL A 125 -0.74 -9.72 -2.87
C VAL A 125 -0.99 -9.32 -1.41
N CYS A 126 -1.15 -8.02 -1.11
CA CYS A 126 -1.41 -7.56 0.26
C CYS A 126 -2.72 -8.11 0.83
N VAL A 127 -3.79 -8.11 0.03
CA VAL A 127 -5.09 -8.67 0.46
C VAL A 127 -4.97 -10.17 0.69
N PHE A 128 -4.35 -10.89 -0.25
CA PHE A 128 -4.14 -12.32 -0.13
C PHE A 128 -3.34 -12.66 1.13
N THR A 129 -2.18 -12.02 1.34
CA THR A 129 -1.33 -12.22 2.52
C THR A 129 -2.10 -11.95 3.81
N THR A 130 -2.88 -10.87 3.87
CA THR A 130 -3.66 -10.52 5.07
C THR A 130 -4.72 -11.58 5.36
N VAL A 131 -5.42 -12.04 4.33
CA VAL A 131 -6.46 -13.06 4.50
C VAL A 131 -5.84 -14.42 4.83
N ASP A 132 -4.69 -14.75 4.26
CA ASP A 132 -3.99 -16.01 4.53
C ASP A 132 -3.46 -16.09 5.97
N ILE A 133 -2.92 -14.99 6.51
CA ILE A 133 -2.50 -14.90 7.92
C ILE A 133 -3.68 -15.10 8.88
N VAL A 134 -4.86 -14.54 8.56
CA VAL A 134 -6.04 -14.60 9.41
C VAL A 134 -6.79 -15.92 9.23
N TYR A 135 -6.85 -16.42 8.00
CA TYR A 135 -7.62 -17.59 7.62
C TYR A 135 -6.87 -18.37 6.55
N ASN A 136 -6.18 -19.44 6.96
CA ASN A 136 -5.32 -20.26 6.09
C ASN A 136 -5.99 -20.57 4.73
N HIS A 137 -5.28 -20.31 3.63
CA HIS A 137 -5.74 -20.44 2.26
C HIS A 137 -6.28 -21.85 1.91
N ASP A 138 -5.79 -22.91 2.56
CA ASP A 138 -6.26 -24.30 2.36
C ASP A 138 -7.74 -24.49 2.72
N LYS A 139 -8.28 -23.61 3.56
CA LYS A 139 -9.68 -23.65 4.04
C LYS A 139 -10.62 -22.72 3.26
N TRP A 140 -10.11 -22.02 2.25
CA TRP A 140 -10.92 -21.08 1.50
C TRP A 140 -11.99 -21.79 0.65
N PRO A 141 -13.22 -21.30 0.62
CA PRO A 141 -14.28 -21.84 -0.22
C PRO A 141 -14.08 -21.54 -1.72
N ILE A 142 -12.97 -20.88 -2.09
CA ILE A 142 -12.66 -20.44 -3.44
C ILE A 142 -11.85 -21.53 -4.14
N LYS A 143 -12.26 -21.92 -5.35
CA LYS A 143 -11.51 -22.87 -6.17
C LYS A 143 -10.19 -22.24 -6.60
N GLN A 144 -9.10 -22.67 -5.98
CA GLN A 144 -7.73 -22.23 -6.28
C GLN A 144 -7.14 -23.02 -7.46
N LYS A 145 -7.52 -24.30 -7.58
CA LYS A 145 -7.03 -25.20 -8.65
C LYS A 145 -7.53 -24.73 -10.02
N GLY A 146 -6.56 -24.45 -10.91
CA GLY A 146 -6.82 -23.98 -12.28
C GLY A 146 -6.87 -22.46 -12.44
N SER A 147 -6.54 -21.68 -11.42
CA SER A 147 -6.38 -20.24 -11.52
C SER A 147 -5.03 -19.88 -12.14
N LEU A 148 -5.02 -18.97 -13.14
CA LEU A 148 -3.82 -18.46 -13.80
C LEU A 148 -3.06 -17.44 -12.94
N THR A 149 -3.77 -16.70 -12.10
CA THR A 149 -3.21 -15.61 -11.31
C THR A 149 -2.86 -16.00 -9.88
N TYR A 150 -3.39 -17.13 -9.40
CA TYR A 150 -3.19 -17.61 -8.04
C TYR A 150 -1.70 -17.80 -7.71
N GLU A 151 -0.96 -18.55 -8.54
CA GLU A 151 0.46 -18.84 -8.31
C GLU A 151 1.32 -17.56 -8.24
N TRP A 152 0.99 -16.55 -9.05
CA TRP A 152 1.72 -15.28 -9.03
C TRP A 152 1.47 -14.50 -7.74
N VAL A 153 0.22 -14.48 -7.28
CA VAL A 153 -0.15 -13.78 -6.06
C VAL A 153 0.40 -14.51 -4.83
N GLU A 154 0.33 -15.84 -4.80
CA GLU A 154 0.88 -16.68 -3.75
C GLU A 154 2.41 -16.53 -3.63
N ASN A 155 3.13 -16.54 -4.75
CA ASN A 155 4.57 -16.30 -4.75
C ASN A 155 4.92 -14.91 -4.21
N GLY A 156 4.15 -13.89 -4.56
CA GLY A 156 4.29 -12.54 -4.01
C GLY A 156 4.01 -12.50 -2.50
N SER A 157 2.99 -13.21 -2.04
CA SER A 157 2.66 -13.34 -0.62
C SER A 157 3.77 -14.04 0.17
N ASN A 158 4.27 -15.16 -0.33
CA ASN A 158 5.35 -15.91 0.29
C ASN A 158 6.64 -15.07 0.40
N TYR A 159 6.91 -14.21 -0.60
CA TYR A 159 8.02 -13.27 -0.54
C TYR A 159 7.80 -12.21 0.54
N LEU A 160 6.59 -11.65 0.64
CA LEU A 160 6.26 -10.69 1.68
C LEU A 160 6.40 -11.29 3.08
N ILE A 161 5.87 -12.50 3.31
CA ILE A 161 5.94 -13.17 4.61
C ILE A 161 7.39 -13.40 5.05
N LYS A 162 8.27 -13.75 4.09
CA LYS A 162 9.72 -13.93 4.39
C LYS A 162 10.45 -12.63 4.75
N VAL A 163 9.94 -11.48 4.28
CA VAL A 163 10.53 -10.16 4.56
C VAL A 163 10.05 -9.60 5.91
N PHE A 164 8.90 -10.06 6.39
CA PHE A 164 8.45 -9.73 7.74
C PHE A 164 9.28 -10.53 8.76
N PRO A 165 9.92 -9.88 9.73
CA PRO A 165 10.66 -10.59 10.77
C PRO A 165 9.71 -11.49 11.53
N ASP A 166 10.07 -12.78 11.66
CA ASP A 166 9.40 -13.72 12.55
C ASP A 166 9.43 -13.19 14.00
N LYS A 167 8.46 -13.61 14.80
CA LYS A 167 8.39 -13.21 16.23
C LYS A 167 9.72 -13.41 16.97
N GLU A 168 10.46 -14.47 16.63
CA GLU A 168 11.80 -14.75 17.19
C GLU A 168 12.82 -13.67 16.82
N GLN A 169 12.80 -13.15 15.57
CA GLN A 169 13.69 -12.05 15.18
C GLN A 169 13.31 -10.73 15.84
N TYR A 170 12.03 -10.55 16.17
CA TYR A 170 11.56 -9.36 16.88
C TYR A 170 11.98 -9.39 18.36
N GLU A 171 11.91 -10.55 19.00
CA GLU A 171 12.37 -10.75 20.39
C GLU A 171 13.90 -10.63 20.49
N ASP A 172 14.66 -11.25 19.59
CA ASP A 172 16.13 -11.12 19.49
C ASP A 172 16.59 -9.68 19.29
N THR A 173 15.85 -8.89 18.50
CA THR A 173 16.18 -7.48 18.26
C THR A 173 15.84 -6.64 19.49
N LYS A 174 14.78 -6.97 20.20
CA LYS A 174 14.36 -6.28 21.43
C LYS A 174 15.35 -6.53 22.57
N ASP A 175 15.83 -7.75 22.71
CA ASP A 175 16.82 -8.10 23.73
C ASP A 175 18.17 -7.42 23.47
N LYS A 176 18.61 -7.35 22.20
CA LYS A 176 19.82 -6.62 21.81
C LYS A 176 19.73 -5.10 22.03
N VAL A 177 18.54 -4.53 21.94
CA VAL A 177 18.32 -3.08 22.21
C VAL A 177 18.25 -2.80 23.72
N GLN A 178 17.86 -3.78 24.54
CA GLN A 178 17.85 -3.64 26.01
C GLN A 178 19.24 -3.85 26.65
N GLU A 179 20.20 -4.42 25.93
CA GLU A 179 21.59 -4.61 26.35
C GLU A 179 22.50 -3.42 26.01
N LEU A 180 22.01 -2.41 25.30
CA LEU A 180 22.71 -1.15 24.95
C LEU A 180 22.32 -0.02 25.88
#